data_644fea71e9cad0034b5175f47ba1e4de
#
_entry.id   644fea71e9cad0034b5175f47ba1e4de
#
_cell.length_a   1.000
_cell.length_b   1.000
_cell.length_c   1.000
_cell.angle_alpha   90.00
_cell.angle_beta   90.00
_cell.angle_gamma   90.00
#
_symmetry.space_group_name_H-M   'P 1'
#
loop_
_entity.id
_entity.type
_entity.pdbx_description
1 polymer ?
#
loop_
_entity_poly.entity_id
_entity_poly.type
_entity_poly.pdbx_seq_one_letter_code
_entity_poly.pdbx_strand_id
1 'polypeptide(L)'
;VRPHRTYFGEKDAQQLRVVRRMAEEQRLPVEIVGLPTLREPDGLAMSSRNAYLTLEERRAALVLPRALELARTIVECEGVRDADRLKEALADCIRREPRARIDYVAVTDYETLEELATINRPALLLLAVRIGSTRLIDNTTLAPNRSP
;
A
#
# COMPACT_ATOMS: atom_id res chain seq x y z
N VAL A 1 4.40 26.18 16.82
CA VAL A 1 4.96 24.99 17.45
C VAL A 1 6.18 24.55 16.65
N ARG A 2 7.27 24.18 17.31
CA ARG A 2 8.47 23.63 16.68
C ARG A 2 8.71 22.23 17.26
N PRO A 3 8.05 21.19 16.74
CA PRO A 3 8.21 19.84 17.26
C PRO A 3 9.59 19.29 16.88
N HIS A 4 10.18 18.47 17.76
CA HIS A 4 11.39 17.71 17.43
C HIS A 4 11.08 16.50 16.57
N ARG A 5 9.86 15.94 16.74
CA ARG A 5 9.37 14.76 16.01
C ARG A 5 7.93 14.97 15.58
N THR A 6 7.58 14.44 14.40
CA THR A 6 6.20 14.31 13.97
C THR A 6 5.95 12.93 13.40
N TYR A 7 4.77 12.39 13.64
CA TYR A 7 4.42 11.00 13.36
C TYR A 7 3.39 10.91 12.25
N PHE A 8 3.61 10.05 11.27
CA PHE A 8 2.70 9.79 10.17
C PHE A 8 2.46 8.29 10.02
N GLY A 9 1.22 7.90 9.74
CA GLY A 9 0.91 6.51 9.43
C GLY A 9 1.45 6.10 8.06
N GLU A 10 2.08 4.93 7.99
CA GLU A 10 2.58 4.36 6.72
C GLU A 10 1.46 3.92 5.78
N LYS A 11 0.21 3.91 6.23
CA LYS A 11 -0.95 3.62 5.39
C LYS A 11 -1.07 4.57 4.21
N ASP A 12 -0.75 5.86 4.40
CA ASP A 12 -0.61 6.82 3.32
C ASP A 12 0.88 7.03 3.00
N ALA A 13 1.46 6.00 2.38
CA ALA A 13 2.89 5.97 2.11
C ALA A 13 3.35 7.12 1.21
N GLN A 14 2.52 7.56 0.26
CA GLN A 14 2.83 8.71 -0.59
C GLN A 14 2.92 9.98 0.23
N GLN A 15 1.96 10.24 1.13
CA GLN A 15 1.99 11.40 2.01
C GLN A 15 3.26 11.42 2.87
N LEU A 16 3.59 10.30 3.48
CA LEU A 16 4.79 10.16 4.32
C LEU A 16 6.07 10.51 3.54
N ARG A 17 6.20 10.02 2.30
CA ARG A 17 7.37 10.32 1.45
C ARG A 17 7.44 11.79 1.06
N VAL A 18 6.31 12.37 0.65
CA VAL A 18 6.24 13.80 0.30
C VAL A 18 6.62 14.68 1.49
N VAL A 19 6.11 14.36 2.69
CA VAL A 19 6.43 15.14 3.90
C VAL A 19 7.90 14.99 4.28
N ARG A 20 8.49 13.80 4.20
CA ARG A 20 9.93 13.60 4.43
C ARG A 20 10.77 14.45 3.47
N ARG A 21 10.49 14.35 2.19
CA ARG A 21 11.20 15.12 1.16
C ARG A 21 11.05 16.63 1.38
N MET A 22 9.86 17.10 1.69
CA MET A 22 9.62 18.51 2.02
C MET A 22 10.44 18.97 3.22
N ALA A 23 10.49 18.16 4.29
CA ALA A 23 11.27 18.48 5.49
C ALA A 23 12.77 18.57 5.19
N GLU A 24 13.29 17.65 4.37
CA GLU A 24 14.70 17.63 3.93
C GLU A 24 15.03 18.84 3.04
N GLU A 25 14.24 19.09 1.99
CA GLU A 25 14.45 20.20 1.05
C GLU A 25 14.40 21.56 1.75
N GLN A 26 13.50 21.73 2.71
CA GLN A 26 13.36 22.95 3.50
C GLN A 26 14.28 23.00 4.73
N ARG A 27 15.09 21.97 4.94
CA ARG A 27 16.00 21.84 6.10
C ARG A 27 15.28 22.10 7.44
N LEU A 28 14.07 21.55 7.56
CA LEU A 28 13.31 21.67 8.80
C LEU A 28 13.94 20.84 9.91
N PRO A 29 14.13 21.40 11.12
CA PRO A 29 14.72 20.69 12.24
C PRO A 29 13.68 19.78 12.92
N VAL A 30 13.10 18.85 12.16
CA VAL A 30 12.07 17.93 12.61
C VAL A 30 12.33 16.52 12.05
N GLU A 31 12.26 15.53 12.92
CA GLU A 31 12.32 14.12 12.52
C GLU A 31 10.92 13.63 12.09
N ILE A 32 10.80 13.11 10.88
CA ILE A 32 9.55 12.52 10.35
C ILE A 32 9.55 11.01 10.61
N VAL A 33 8.74 10.57 11.56
CA VAL A 33 8.66 9.16 11.97
C VAL A 33 7.44 8.50 11.33
N GLY A 34 7.67 7.42 10.56
CA GLY A 34 6.61 6.56 10.04
C GLY A 34 6.13 5.59 11.13
N LEU A 35 4.83 5.45 11.28
CA LEU A 35 4.22 4.45 12.15
C LEU A 35 3.56 3.36 11.29
N PRO A 36 3.76 2.07 11.61
CA PRO A 36 3.16 0.96 10.89
C PRO A 36 1.64 1.12 10.76
N THR A 37 1.10 0.66 9.63
CA THR A 37 -0.34 0.63 9.39
C THR A 37 -1.01 -0.24 10.44
N LEU A 38 -1.86 0.35 11.27
CA LEU A 38 -2.70 -0.40 12.19
C LEU A 38 -3.78 -1.14 11.40
N ARG A 39 -4.02 -2.40 11.79
CA ARG A 39 -5.01 -3.26 11.16
C ARG A 39 -6.04 -3.74 12.17
N GLU A 40 -7.25 -3.92 11.70
CA GLU A 40 -8.30 -4.58 12.46
C GLU A 40 -8.01 -6.10 12.54
N PRO A 41 -8.69 -6.85 13.43
CA PRO A 41 -8.42 -8.30 13.61
C PRO A 41 -8.54 -9.14 12.33
N ASP A 42 -9.34 -8.68 11.35
CA ASP A 42 -9.53 -9.33 10.04
C ASP A 42 -8.49 -8.89 8.99
N GLY A 43 -7.51 -8.07 9.37
CA GLY A 43 -6.43 -7.60 8.50
C GLY A 43 -6.71 -6.31 7.74
N LEU A 44 -7.94 -5.80 7.73
CA LEU A 44 -8.26 -4.53 7.07
C LEU A 44 -7.53 -3.37 7.74
N ALA A 45 -6.89 -2.52 6.94
CA ALA A 45 -6.21 -1.33 7.45
C ALA A 45 -7.22 -0.39 8.13
N MET A 46 -6.96 0.01 9.38
CA MET A 46 -7.82 0.91 10.13
C MET A 46 -8.02 2.23 9.40
N SER A 47 -9.28 2.67 9.31
CA SER A 47 -9.66 3.92 8.68
C SER A 47 -10.99 4.41 9.21
N SER A 48 -11.14 5.73 9.36
CA SER A 48 -12.45 6.34 9.61
C SER A 48 -13.47 6.02 8.51
N ARG A 49 -13.00 5.77 7.28
CA ARG A 49 -13.86 5.38 6.16
C ARG A 49 -14.47 3.98 6.32
N ASN A 50 -13.90 3.12 7.16
CA ASN A 50 -14.47 1.80 7.42
C ASN A 50 -15.86 1.89 8.06
N ALA A 51 -16.16 2.97 8.77
CA ALA A 51 -17.47 3.23 9.37
C ALA A 51 -18.61 3.44 8.34
N TYR A 52 -18.26 3.75 7.09
CA TYR A 52 -19.25 3.93 6.01
C TYR A 52 -19.59 2.62 5.28
N LEU A 53 -18.88 1.53 5.58
CA LEU A 53 -19.10 0.23 4.94
C LEU A 53 -20.30 -0.48 5.58
N THR A 54 -21.19 -0.98 4.76
CA THR A 54 -22.18 -1.97 5.20
C THR A 54 -21.47 -3.28 5.59
N LEU A 55 -22.17 -4.20 6.24
CA LEU A 55 -21.59 -5.49 6.62
C LEU A 55 -21.06 -6.28 5.40
N GLU A 56 -21.80 -6.21 4.27
CA GLU A 56 -21.38 -6.89 3.03
C GLU A 56 -20.18 -6.19 2.38
N GLU A 57 -20.18 -4.85 2.34
CA GLU A 57 -19.05 -4.07 1.84
C GLU A 57 -17.81 -4.26 2.72
N ARG A 58 -18.00 -4.39 4.03
CA ARG A 58 -16.92 -4.71 4.96
C ARG A 58 -16.26 -6.05 4.62
N ARG A 59 -17.05 -7.08 4.30
CA ARG A 59 -16.54 -8.39 3.86
C ARG A 59 -15.82 -8.27 2.51
N ALA A 60 -16.38 -7.52 1.58
CA ALA A 60 -15.77 -7.26 0.28
C ALA A 60 -14.42 -6.52 0.40
N ALA A 61 -14.30 -5.59 1.36
CA ALA A 61 -13.08 -4.82 1.60
C ALA A 61 -11.87 -5.70 1.98
N LEU A 62 -12.10 -6.92 2.47
CA LEU A 62 -11.02 -7.87 2.77
C LEU A 62 -10.26 -8.33 1.52
N VAL A 63 -10.72 -7.99 0.33
CA VAL A 63 -9.94 -8.20 -0.90
C VAL A 63 -8.62 -7.43 -0.89
N LEU A 64 -8.54 -6.26 -0.21
CA LEU A 64 -7.32 -5.47 -0.13
C LEU A 64 -6.19 -6.21 0.63
N PRO A 65 -6.36 -6.62 1.91
CA PRO A 65 -5.31 -7.36 2.59
C PRO A 65 -4.98 -8.69 1.91
N ARG A 66 -5.96 -9.37 1.29
CA ARG A 66 -5.71 -10.59 0.50
C ARG A 66 -4.82 -10.31 -0.72
N ALA A 67 -5.07 -9.22 -1.43
CA ALA A 67 -4.25 -8.83 -2.57
C ALA A 67 -2.81 -8.49 -2.15
N LEU A 68 -2.62 -7.83 -1.01
CA LEU A 68 -1.29 -7.54 -0.48
C LEU A 68 -0.52 -8.82 -0.09
N GLU A 69 -1.20 -9.79 0.52
CA GLU A 69 -0.59 -11.07 0.87
C GLU A 69 -0.23 -11.89 -0.39
N LEU A 70 -1.12 -11.90 -1.39
CA LEU A 70 -0.84 -12.49 -2.69
C LEU A 70 0.40 -11.87 -3.34
N ALA A 71 0.54 -10.55 -3.28
CA ALA A 71 1.70 -9.85 -3.84
C ALA A 71 3.00 -10.29 -3.18
N ARG A 72 3.02 -10.43 -1.86
CA ARG A 72 4.20 -10.94 -1.14
C ARG A 72 4.53 -12.36 -1.57
N THR A 73 3.54 -13.23 -1.64
CA THR A 73 3.74 -14.61 -2.11
C THR A 73 4.36 -14.65 -3.50
N ILE A 74 3.81 -13.88 -4.46
CA ILE A 74 4.28 -13.84 -5.85
C ILE A 74 5.73 -13.33 -5.93
N VAL A 75 6.08 -12.27 -5.19
CA VAL A 75 7.40 -11.65 -5.27
C VAL A 75 8.43 -12.37 -4.41
N GLU A 76 8.08 -12.70 -3.16
CA GLU A 76 9.03 -13.20 -2.16
C GLU A 76 9.19 -14.73 -2.22
N CYS A 77 8.11 -15.47 -2.55
CA CYS A 77 8.15 -16.92 -2.60
C CYS A 77 8.32 -17.46 -4.03
N GLU A 78 7.57 -16.93 -5.00
CA GLU A 78 7.63 -17.40 -6.39
C GLU A 78 8.72 -16.70 -7.21
N GLY A 79 9.30 -15.61 -6.69
CA GLY A 79 10.40 -14.90 -7.33
C GLY A 79 10.03 -14.09 -8.56
N VAL A 80 8.76 -13.77 -8.77
CA VAL A 80 8.32 -12.92 -9.88
C VAL A 80 8.87 -11.51 -9.71
N ARG A 81 9.50 -10.99 -10.77
CA ARG A 81 10.11 -9.65 -10.79
C ARG A 81 9.44 -8.67 -11.74
N ASP A 82 8.63 -9.16 -12.66
CA ASP A 82 7.87 -8.35 -13.60
C ASP A 82 6.71 -7.66 -12.88
N ALA A 83 6.75 -6.32 -12.84
CA ALA A 83 5.76 -5.52 -12.13
C ALA A 83 4.39 -5.56 -12.82
N ASP A 84 4.35 -5.64 -14.16
CA ASP A 84 3.08 -5.69 -14.91
C ASP A 84 2.40 -7.03 -14.68
N ARG A 85 3.15 -8.13 -14.70
CA ARG A 85 2.63 -9.46 -14.36
C ARG A 85 2.07 -9.50 -12.94
N LEU A 86 2.75 -8.86 -11.97
CA LEU A 86 2.24 -8.73 -10.61
C LEU A 86 0.94 -7.93 -10.59
N LYS A 87 0.91 -6.76 -11.22
CA LYS A 87 -0.29 -5.89 -11.29
C LYS A 87 -1.49 -6.62 -11.89
N GLU A 88 -1.29 -7.41 -12.96
CA GLU A 88 -2.35 -8.21 -13.59
C GLU A 88 -2.90 -9.26 -12.61
N ALA A 89 -2.03 -10.02 -11.94
CA ALA A 89 -2.46 -11.04 -10.98
C ALA A 89 -3.27 -10.44 -9.82
N LEU A 90 -2.87 -9.25 -9.33
CA LEU A 90 -3.60 -8.54 -8.29
C LEU A 90 -4.93 -7.98 -8.78
N ALA A 91 -4.96 -7.45 -10.01
CA ALA A 91 -6.19 -6.97 -10.63
C ALA A 91 -7.20 -8.11 -10.79
N ASP A 92 -6.77 -9.29 -11.20
CA ASP A 92 -7.62 -10.47 -11.31
C ASP A 92 -8.14 -10.94 -9.94
N CYS A 93 -7.28 -10.91 -8.92
CA CYS A 93 -7.70 -11.20 -7.55
C CYS A 93 -8.80 -10.24 -7.08
N ILE A 94 -8.61 -8.93 -7.30
CA ILE A 94 -9.56 -7.90 -6.86
C ILE A 94 -10.86 -7.97 -7.66
N ARG A 95 -10.83 -8.20 -8.97
CA ARG A 95 -12.01 -8.31 -9.85
C ARG A 95 -12.94 -9.47 -9.51
N ARG A 96 -12.45 -10.50 -8.79
CA ARG A 96 -13.29 -11.60 -8.30
C ARG A 96 -14.29 -11.15 -7.22
N GLU A 97 -14.07 -9.99 -6.60
CA GLU A 97 -15.02 -9.38 -5.68
C GLU A 97 -15.93 -8.41 -6.46
N PRO A 98 -17.23 -8.74 -6.65
CA PRO A 98 -18.12 -7.96 -7.52
C PRO A 98 -18.36 -6.52 -7.06
N ARG A 99 -18.17 -6.25 -5.77
CA ARG A 99 -18.33 -4.92 -5.18
C ARG A 99 -17.06 -4.07 -5.25
N ALA A 100 -15.94 -4.66 -5.70
CA ALA A 100 -14.65 -3.97 -5.78
C ALA A 100 -14.42 -3.37 -7.16
N ARG A 101 -14.03 -2.10 -7.19
CA ARG A 101 -13.59 -1.40 -8.40
C ARG A 101 -12.20 -0.84 -8.16
N ILE A 102 -11.26 -1.26 -8.96
CA ILE A 102 -9.88 -0.79 -8.88
C ILE A 102 -9.80 0.66 -9.36
N ASP A 103 -9.27 1.55 -8.51
CA ASP A 103 -8.86 2.89 -8.94
C ASP A 103 -7.43 2.81 -9.49
N TYR A 104 -6.51 2.20 -8.75
CA TYR A 104 -5.16 1.88 -9.22
C TYR A 104 -4.52 0.73 -8.45
N VAL A 105 -3.56 0.10 -9.11
CA VAL A 105 -2.55 -0.80 -8.56
C VAL A 105 -1.21 -0.29 -9.09
N ALA A 106 -0.31 0.14 -8.20
CA ALA A 106 0.98 0.66 -8.59
C ALA A 106 2.11 -0.03 -7.82
N VAL A 107 3.20 -0.31 -8.54
CA VAL A 107 4.45 -0.82 -7.97
C VAL A 107 5.51 0.24 -8.19
N THR A 108 6.02 0.79 -7.10
CA THR A 108 6.95 1.91 -7.14
C THR A 108 8.23 1.58 -6.37
N ASP A 109 9.27 2.31 -6.67
CA ASP A 109 10.46 2.34 -5.83
C ASP A 109 10.11 2.79 -4.43
N TYR A 110 10.68 2.11 -3.42
CA TYR A 110 10.38 2.40 -2.01
C TYR A 110 10.79 3.82 -1.60
N GLU A 111 11.86 4.37 -2.14
CA GLU A 111 12.39 5.69 -1.77
C GLU A 111 11.88 6.82 -2.68
N THR A 112 11.93 6.61 -3.99
CA THR A 112 11.65 7.68 -4.97
C THR A 112 10.18 7.77 -5.35
N LEU A 113 9.39 6.71 -5.14
CA LEU A 113 8.01 6.54 -5.62
C LEU A 113 7.89 6.52 -7.16
N GLU A 114 8.99 6.39 -7.89
CA GLU A 114 8.97 6.18 -9.34
C GLU A 114 8.44 4.78 -9.67
N GLU A 115 7.62 4.66 -10.69
CA GLU A 115 7.10 3.37 -11.13
C GLU A 115 8.23 2.42 -11.54
N LEU A 116 8.11 1.16 -11.13
CA LEU A 116 9.04 0.10 -11.46
C LEU A 116 8.42 -0.84 -12.51
N ALA A 117 9.14 -1.09 -13.58
CA ALA A 117 8.83 -2.18 -14.51
C ALA A 117 9.35 -3.53 -13.96
N THR A 118 10.45 -3.49 -13.19
CA THR A 118 11.09 -4.68 -12.63
C THR A 118 11.38 -4.51 -11.15
N ILE A 119 10.97 -5.47 -10.33
CA ILE A 119 11.13 -5.48 -8.87
C ILE A 119 12.49 -6.12 -8.53
N ASN A 120 13.57 -5.35 -8.66
CA ASN A 120 14.94 -5.78 -8.38
C ASN A 120 15.54 -5.14 -7.12
N ARG A 121 14.77 -4.33 -6.43
CA ARG A 121 15.10 -3.62 -5.19
C ARG A 121 13.85 -3.46 -4.33
N PRO A 122 13.95 -3.00 -3.08
CA PRO A 122 12.76 -2.76 -2.26
C PRO A 122 11.76 -1.88 -3.00
N ALA A 123 10.53 -2.39 -3.10
CA ALA A 123 9.44 -1.75 -3.80
C ALA A 123 8.25 -1.51 -2.86
N LEU A 124 7.43 -0.55 -3.20
CA LEU A 124 6.19 -0.25 -2.52
C LEU A 124 5.02 -0.59 -3.44
N LEU A 125 4.19 -1.53 -3.04
CA LEU A 125 2.91 -1.81 -3.68
C LEU A 125 1.85 -0.90 -3.08
N LEU A 126 1.17 -0.16 -3.93
CA LEU A 126 0.09 0.76 -3.57
C LEU A 126 -1.22 0.29 -4.20
N LEU A 127 -2.26 0.18 -3.39
CA LEU A 127 -3.60 -0.17 -3.84
C LEU A 127 -4.60 0.95 -3.51
N ALA A 128 -5.47 1.27 -4.46
CA ALA A 128 -6.69 2.02 -4.20
C ALA A 128 -7.87 1.31 -4.85
N VAL A 129 -8.86 0.97 -4.05
CA VAL A 129 -10.03 0.19 -4.45
C VAL A 129 -11.28 0.86 -3.90
N ARG A 130 -12.32 1.00 -4.71
CA ARG A 130 -13.64 1.40 -4.27
C ARG A 130 -14.47 0.17 -3.94
N ILE A 131 -15.04 0.18 -2.75
CA ILE A 131 -16.04 -0.79 -2.31
C ILE A 131 -17.36 -0.02 -2.16
N GLY A 132 -18.29 -0.28 -3.04
CA GLY A 132 -19.48 0.59 -3.16
C GLY A 132 -19.07 2.04 -3.45
N SER A 133 -19.49 2.97 -2.60
CA SER A 133 -19.13 4.38 -2.68
C SER A 133 -17.80 4.71 -1.96
N THR A 134 -17.30 3.82 -1.12
CA THR A 134 -16.15 4.07 -0.25
C THR A 134 -14.83 3.74 -0.92
N ARG A 135 -13.94 4.72 -1.03
CA ARG A 135 -12.58 4.54 -1.53
C ARG A 135 -11.64 4.14 -0.40
N LEU A 136 -11.05 2.98 -0.51
CA LEU A 136 -10.08 2.44 0.44
C LEU A 136 -8.70 2.40 -0.19
N ILE A 137 -7.68 2.66 0.62
CA ILE A 137 -6.27 2.52 0.24
C ILE A 137 -5.57 1.56 1.19
N ASP A 138 -4.61 0.85 0.67
CA ASP A 138 -3.69 0.03 1.45
C ASP A 138 -2.36 -0.11 0.71
N ASN A 139 -1.32 -0.55 1.40
CA ASN A 139 -0.01 -0.74 0.80
C ASN A 139 0.80 -1.80 1.55
N THR A 140 1.86 -2.27 0.89
CA THR A 140 2.88 -3.10 1.52
C THR A 140 4.22 -2.92 0.83
N THR A 141 5.29 -3.11 1.59
CA THR A 141 6.63 -3.22 1.03
C THR A 141 6.84 -4.62 0.48
N LEU A 142 7.46 -4.69 -0.70
CA LEU A 142 7.89 -5.94 -1.35
C LEU A 142 9.42 -5.98 -1.32
N ALA A 143 9.96 -7.02 -0.71
CA ALA A 143 11.40 -7.26 -0.68
C ALA A 143 11.73 -8.43 -1.62
N PRO A 144 12.33 -8.18 -2.80
CA PRO A 144 12.77 -9.28 -3.65
C PRO A 144 13.82 -10.08 -2.90
N ASN A 145 13.62 -11.41 -2.78
CA ASN A 145 14.67 -12.27 -2.24
C ASN A 145 15.95 -12.05 -3.04
N ARG A 146 17.02 -11.71 -2.34
CA ARG A 146 18.34 -11.76 -2.96
C ARG A 146 18.58 -13.24 -3.29
N SER A 147 18.59 -13.56 -4.58
CA SER A 147 19.14 -14.86 -5.00
C SER A 147 20.57 -14.97 -4.45
N PRO A 148 20.94 -16.12 -3.91
CA PRO A 148 22.27 -16.32 -3.36
C PRO A 148 23.37 -16.08 -4.38
#